data_0117934b7b7fbaf53c53c053b80d8ae0
#
_entry.id   0117934b7b7fbaf53c53c053b80d8ae0
#
_cell.length_a   1.000
_cell.length_b   1.000
_cell.length_c   1.000
_cell.angle_alpha   90.00
_cell.angle_beta   90.00
_cell.angle_gamma   90.00
#
_symmetry.space_group_name_H-M   'P 1'
#
loop_
_entity.id
_entity.type
_entity.pdbx_description
1 polymer ?
#
loop_
_entity_poly.entity_id
_entity_poly.type
_entity_poly.pdbx_seq_one_letter_code
_entity_poly.pdbx_strand_id
1 'polypeptide(L)'
;RIASISNTIEGIYAPISDGSDANAILSQMVQSGVNLEIYGNQDWFLGKGFESSPEQSNKLTFDSDYFIDFNDAAFKEFSTFFKNTAGIETNRNILYGYDTAKYILTVIRNIEPTRKNIKYKIESGINVTGFHNNISFDNDRTNKFINVVRFKDGVFELVDKFRSGK
;
A
#
# COMPACT_ATOMS: atom_id res chain seq x y z
N ARG A 1 18.40 -8.04 23.28
CA ARG A 1 18.34 -9.45 22.78
C ARG A 1 18.46 -9.49 21.24
N ILE A 2 17.85 -8.55 20.48
CA ILE A 2 18.05 -8.49 19.02
C ILE A 2 19.51 -8.15 18.68
N ALA A 3 20.10 -7.19 19.38
CA ALA A 3 21.50 -6.79 19.16
C ALA A 3 22.51 -7.95 19.28
N SER A 4 22.22 -8.96 20.10
CA SER A 4 23.11 -10.12 20.27
C SER A 4 23.10 -11.10 19.10
N ILE A 5 22.10 -11.02 18.21
CA ILE A 5 21.93 -11.90 17.05
C ILE A 5 21.92 -11.12 15.73
N SER A 6 22.11 -9.80 15.75
CA SER A 6 22.03 -8.94 14.56
C SER A 6 22.99 -9.34 13.44
N ASN A 7 24.11 -9.99 13.77
CA ASN A 7 25.07 -10.49 12.78
C ASN A 7 24.63 -11.80 12.10
N THR A 8 23.53 -12.41 12.54
CA THR A 8 23.03 -13.70 12.03
C THR A 8 21.70 -13.60 11.31
N ILE A 9 21.09 -12.40 11.29
CA ILE A 9 19.81 -12.11 10.64
C ILE A 9 19.98 -10.92 9.68
N GLU A 10 19.23 -10.93 8.58
CA GLU A 10 19.30 -9.90 7.52
C GLU A 10 18.28 -8.79 7.73
N GLY A 11 17.21 -9.06 8.46
CA GLY A 11 16.14 -8.08 8.70
C GLY A 11 15.21 -8.50 9.82
N ILE A 12 14.32 -7.59 10.17
CA ILE A 12 13.26 -7.81 11.15
C ILE A 12 11.89 -7.51 10.54
N TYR A 13 10.89 -8.33 10.88
CA TYR A 13 9.50 -8.01 10.60
C TYR A 13 8.89 -7.38 11.85
N ALA A 14 8.50 -6.12 11.74
CA ALA A 14 7.97 -5.29 12.81
C ALA A 14 6.60 -4.71 12.44
N PRO A 15 5.51 -5.49 12.53
CA PRO A 15 4.17 -4.96 12.35
C PRO A 15 3.82 -4.05 13.54
N ILE A 16 3.29 -2.88 13.26
CA ILE A 16 2.81 -1.93 14.29
C ILE A 16 1.29 -1.80 14.20
N SER A 17 0.66 -1.34 15.26
CA SER A 17 -0.77 -1.00 15.31
C SER A 17 -1.01 0.47 15.65
N ASP A 18 0.04 1.16 16.10
CA ASP A 18 0.03 2.59 16.42
C ASP A 18 1.26 3.26 15.82
N GLY A 19 1.07 4.40 15.16
CA GLY A 19 2.17 5.15 14.56
C GLY A 19 3.22 5.66 15.56
N SER A 20 2.92 5.74 16.85
CA SER A 20 3.90 6.07 17.90
C SER A 20 4.93 4.97 18.12
N ASP A 21 4.59 3.71 17.82
CA ASP A 21 5.51 2.57 17.94
C ASP A 21 6.69 2.68 16.97
N ALA A 22 6.48 3.31 15.81
CA ALA A 22 7.53 3.51 14.81
C ALA A 22 8.75 4.21 15.40
N ASN A 23 8.53 5.35 16.09
CA ASN A 23 9.62 6.10 16.70
C ASN A 23 10.33 5.31 17.82
N ALA A 24 9.57 4.54 18.61
CA ALA A 24 10.14 3.73 19.67
C ALA A 24 11.05 2.60 19.09
N ILE A 25 10.60 1.94 18.04
CA ILE A 25 11.36 0.88 17.35
C ILE A 25 12.66 1.47 16.75
N LEU A 26 12.54 2.55 15.96
CA LEU A 26 13.69 3.18 15.31
C LEU A 26 14.72 3.67 16.34
N SER A 27 14.26 4.32 17.40
CA SER A 27 15.13 4.82 18.47
C SER A 27 15.84 3.69 19.23
N GLN A 28 15.13 2.58 19.49
CA GLN A 28 15.73 1.40 20.11
C GLN A 28 16.79 0.74 19.22
N MET A 29 16.56 0.70 17.91
CA MET A 29 17.56 0.18 16.96
C MET A 29 18.84 1.03 16.98
N VAL A 30 18.69 2.37 16.95
CA VAL A 30 19.84 3.29 17.07
C VAL A 30 20.59 3.06 18.36
N GLN A 31 19.91 3.08 19.51
CA GLN A 31 20.53 2.93 20.84
C GLN A 31 21.22 1.57 21.01
N SER A 32 20.71 0.53 20.36
CA SER A 32 21.26 -0.82 20.44
C SER A 32 22.31 -1.12 19.37
N GLY A 33 22.63 -0.16 18.50
CA GLY A 33 23.56 -0.35 17.37
C GLY A 33 23.07 -1.39 16.34
N VAL A 34 21.75 -1.61 16.24
CA VAL A 34 21.14 -2.56 15.32
C VAL A 34 20.95 -1.91 13.98
N ASN A 35 21.57 -2.47 12.94
CA ASN A 35 21.53 -1.97 11.58
C ASN A 35 21.00 -3.05 10.64
N LEU A 36 19.66 -3.25 10.63
CA LEU A 36 18.96 -4.29 9.88
C LEU A 36 17.87 -3.68 9.00
N GLU A 37 17.53 -4.38 7.92
CA GLU A 37 16.34 -4.09 7.14
C GLU A 37 15.08 -4.25 8.01
N ILE A 38 14.12 -3.35 7.83
CA ILE A 38 12.84 -3.34 8.55
C ILE A 38 11.73 -3.63 7.56
N TYR A 39 10.97 -4.68 7.83
CA TYR A 39 9.77 -5.03 7.10
C TYR A 39 8.55 -4.81 8.00
N GLY A 40 7.52 -4.16 7.48
CA GLY A 40 6.35 -3.78 8.26
C GLY A 40 5.03 -3.96 7.54
N ASN A 41 3.98 -3.50 8.18
CA ASN A 41 2.62 -3.42 7.65
C ASN A 41 2.25 -1.97 7.31
N GLN A 42 1.08 -1.76 6.69
CA GLN A 42 0.62 -0.43 6.24
C GLN A 42 0.51 0.64 7.34
N ASP A 43 0.44 0.25 8.62
CA ASP A 43 0.32 1.21 9.72
C ASP A 43 1.59 2.05 9.91
N TRP A 44 2.70 1.64 9.30
CA TRP A 44 3.91 2.46 9.20
C TRP A 44 3.70 3.78 8.44
N PHE A 45 2.66 3.92 7.61
CA PHE A 45 2.28 5.24 7.04
C PHE A 45 1.90 6.26 8.11
N LEU A 46 1.45 5.81 9.28
CA LEU A 46 1.08 6.64 10.41
C LEU A 46 2.27 6.94 11.34
N GLY A 47 3.42 6.34 11.03
CA GLY A 47 4.65 6.47 11.81
C GLY A 47 5.13 7.91 11.88
N LYS A 48 5.75 8.23 13.01
CA LYS A 48 6.38 9.54 13.27
C LYS A 48 7.82 9.35 13.71
N GLY A 49 8.61 10.42 13.58
CA GLY A 49 10.00 10.41 14.05
C GLY A 49 11.00 9.78 13.08
N PHE A 50 10.63 9.57 11.83
CA PHE A 50 11.55 9.06 10.80
C PHE A 50 12.79 9.93 10.62
N GLU A 51 12.62 11.23 10.69
CA GLU A 51 13.67 12.25 10.59
C GLU A 51 14.67 12.22 11.76
N SER A 52 14.27 11.65 12.90
CA SER A 52 15.13 11.48 14.07
C SER A 52 16.07 10.28 13.95
N SER A 53 15.82 9.39 13.02
CA SER A 53 16.58 8.15 12.80
C SER A 53 16.69 7.81 11.31
N PRO A 54 17.28 8.71 10.47
CA PRO A 54 17.22 8.59 9.01
C PRO A 54 17.92 7.33 8.48
N GLU A 55 18.98 6.88 9.14
CA GLU A 55 19.70 5.67 8.74
C GLU A 55 18.83 4.41 8.87
N GLN A 56 18.06 4.30 9.95
CA GLN A 56 17.16 3.16 10.20
C GLN A 56 15.87 3.31 9.39
N SER A 57 15.30 4.51 9.29
CA SER A 57 14.06 4.74 8.56
C SER A 57 14.20 4.48 7.06
N ASN A 58 15.37 4.77 6.47
CA ASN A 58 15.66 4.46 5.06
C ASN A 58 15.76 2.95 4.76
N LYS A 59 15.72 2.09 5.79
CA LYS A 59 15.68 0.63 5.65
C LYS A 59 14.28 0.05 5.79
N LEU A 60 13.29 0.91 5.96
CA LEU A 60 11.90 0.51 6.11
C LEU A 60 11.27 0.18 4.75
N THR A 61 10.76 -1.03 4.64
CA THR A 61 9.90 -1.48 3.54
C THR A 61 8.67 -2.16 4.14
N PHE A 62 7.48 -1.89 3.62
CA PHE A 62 6.26 -2.49 4.14
C PHE A 62 5.23 -2.74 3.04
N ASP A 63 4.29 -3.65 3.33
CA ASP A 63 3.16 -3.92 2.47
C ASP A 63 1.98 -3.00 2.79
N SER A 64 1.24 -2.63 1.73
CA SER A 64 0.03 -1.81 1.86
C SER A 64 -0.98 -2.11 0.76
N ASP A 65 -2.25 -2.11 1.13
CA ASP A 65 -3.35 -2.14 0.18
C ASP A 65 -3.58 -0.79 -0.51
N TYR A 66 -2.87 0.25 -0.07
CA TYR A 66 -3.04 1.62 -0.51
C TYR A 66 -1.69 2.32 -0.73
N PHE A 67 -1.50 2.84 -1.93
CA PHE A 67 -0.42 3.78 -2.25
C PHE A 67 -0.88 4.70 -3.37
N ILE A 68 -0.59 5.99 -3.26
CA ILE A 68 -0.88 6.98 -4.30
C ILE A 68 0.42 7.63 -4.76
N ASP A 69 0.67 7.55 -6.05
CA ASP A 69 1.65 8.42 -6.69
C ASP A 69 1.01 9.78 -7.00
N PHE A 70 1.27 10.73 -6.13
CA PHE A 70 0.80 12.12 -6.30
C PHE A 70 1.43 12.84 -7.51
N ASN A 71 2.45 12.26 -8.12
CA ASN A 71 3.09 12.80 -9.32
C ASN A 71 2.51 12.24 -10.61
N ASP A 72 1.73 11.16 -10.52
CA ASP A 72 1.03 10.58 -11.67
C ASP A 72 0.11 11.61 -12.36
N ALA A 73 0.26 11.75 -13.67
CA ALA A 73 -0.49 12.74 -14.45
C ALA A 73 -2.00 12.46 -14.47
N ALA A 74 -2.39 11.20 -14.57
CA ALA A 74 -3.80 10.80 -14.59
C ALA A 74 -4.46 11.02 -13.21
N PHE A 75 -3.69 10.79 -12.12
CA PHE A 75 -4.17 11.12 -10.78
C PHE A 75 -4.39 12.63 -10.61
N LYS A 76 -3.45 13.46 -11.05
CA LYS A 76 -3.58 14.94 -10.98
C LYS A 76 -4.78 15.45 -11.76
N GLU A 77 -4.99 14.93 -12.95
CA GLU A 77 -6.16 15.26 -13.78
C GLU A 77 -7.47 14.87 -13.08
N PHE A 78 -7.55 13.64 -12.60
CA PHE A 78 -8.71 13.14 -11.84
C PHE A 78 -8.98 13.97 -10.58
N SER A 79 -7.95 14.25 -9.78
CA SER A 79 -8.09 15.00 -8.53
C SER A 79 -8.60 16.42 -8.79
N THR A 80 -8.08 17.07 -9.84
CA THR A 80 -8.54 18.41 -10.27
C THR A 80 -9.98 18.38 -10.74
N PHE A 81 -10.32 17.42 -11.58
CA PHE A 81 -11.71 17.25 -12.06
C PHE A 81 -12.67 16.98 -10.91
N PHE A 82 -12.29 16.08 -9.99
CA PHE A 82 -13.13 15.72 -8.85
C PHE A 82 -13.36 16.92 -7.92
N LYS A 83 -12.30 17.68 -7.60
CA LYS A 83 -12.41 18.91 -6.81
C LYS A 83 -13.35 19.93 -7.44
N ASN A 84 -13.21 20.17 -8.75
CA ASN A 84 -14.04 21.13 -9.47
C ASN A 84 -15.51 20.70 -9.56
N THR A 85 -15.78 19.40 -9.58
CA THR A 85 -17.14 18.85 -9.73
C THR A 85 -17.83 18.66 -8.37
N ALA A 86 -17.13 18.12 -7.39
CA ALA A 86 -17.67 17.77 -6.07
C ALA A 86 -17.43 18.82 -5.00
N GLY A 87 -16.55 19.80 -5.24
CA GLY A 87 -16.22 20.87 -4.29
C GLY A 87 -15.35 20.43 -3.11
N ILE A 88 -14.82 19.19 -3.12
CA ILE A 88 -13.97 18.63 -2.06
C ILE A 88 -12.70 18.01 -2.64
N GLU A 89 -11.64 18.00 -1.85
CA GLU A 89 -10.39 17.34 -2.22
C GLU A 89 -10.52 15.81 -2.22
N THR A 90 -9.75 15.16 -3.07
CA THR A 90 -9.63 13.69 -3.05
C THR A 90 -9.01 13.22 -1.74
N ASN A 91 -9.55 12.14 -1.20
CA ASN A 91 -9.03 11.47 -0.02
C ASN A 91 -9.04 9.95 -0.22
N ARG A 92 -8.51 9.22 0.75
CA ARG A 92 -8.42 7.76 0.70
C ARG A 92 -9.75 7.09 0.35
N ASN A 93 -10.83 7.47 1.01
CA ASN A 93 -12.14 6.85 0.81
C ASN A 93 -12.70 7.11 -0.60
N ILE A 94 -12.49 8.31 -1.14
CA ILE A 94 -12.89 8.67 -2.51
C ILE A 94 -12.15 7.80 -3.53
N LEU A 95 -10.85 7.58 -3.32
CA LEU A 95 -10.03 6.78 -4.24
C LEU A 95 -10.39 5.30 -4.18
N TYR A 96 -10.67 4.74 -3.00
CA TYR A 96 -11.23 3.40 -2.89
C TYR A 96 -12.58 3.28 -3.61
N GLY A 97 -13.46 4.27 -3.42
CA GLY A 97 -14.77 4.30 -4.07
C GLY A 97 -14.65 4.36 -5.60
N TYR A 98 -13.79 5.23 -6.10
CA TYR A 98 -13.53 5.36 -7.54
C TYR A 98 -12.98 4.07 -8.15
N ASP A 99 -11.92 3.52 -7.58
CA ASP A 99 -11.28 2.30 -8.10
C ASP A 99 -12.23 1.09 -8.02
N THR A 100 -13.01 0.98 -6.94
CA THR A 100 -14.05 -0.05 -6.81
C THR A 100 -15.12 0.11 -7.88
N ALA A 101 -15.62 1.32 -8.10
CA ALA A 101 -16.62 1.58 -9.13
C ALA A 101 -16.08 1.25 -10.52
N LYS A 102 -14.84 1.68 -10.82
CA LYS A 102 -14.14 1.35 -12.06
C LYS A 102 -14.02 -0.16 -12.28
N TYR A 103 -13.67 -0.90 -11.22
CA TYR A 103 -13.60 -2.36 -11.25
C TYR A 103 -14.97 -2.99 -11.56
N ILE A 104 -16.02 -2.61 -10.82
CA ILE A 104 -17.37 -3.13 -11.02
C ILE A 104 -17.88 -2.83 -12.42
N LEU A 105 -17.72 -1.59 -12.91
CA LEU A 105 -18.12 -1.22 -14.26
C LEU A 105 -17.37 -2.04 -15.33
N THR A 106 -16.09 -2.35 -15.09
CA THR A 106 -15.31 -3.21 -15.98
C THR A 106 -15.83 -4.64 -15.98
N VAL A 107 -16.17 -5.17 -14.80
CA VAL A 107 -16.72 -6.53 -14.64
C VAL A 107 -18.06 -6.69 -15.36
N ILE A 108 -18.98 -5.72 -15.21
CA ILE A 108 -20.33 -5.82 -15.81
C ILE A 108 -20.39 -5.45 -17.29
N ARG A 109 -19.29 -4.86 -17.79
CA ARG A 109 -19.23 -4.45 -19.21
C ARG A 109 -19.33 -5.68 -20.12
N ASN A 110 -20.22 -5.60 -21.10
CA ASN A 110 -20.42 -6.62 -22.14
C ASN A 110 -20.89 -8.00 -21.60
N ILE A 111 -21.52 -8.05 -20.43
CA ILE A 111 -22.19 -9.23 -19.93
C ILE A 111 -23.62 -8.89 -19.53
N GLU A 112 -24.50 -9.89 -19.56
CA GLU A 112 -25.78 -9.77 -18.85
C GLU A 112 -25.52 -9.70 -17.35
N PRO A 113 -25.96 -8.64 -16.62
CA PRO A 113 -25.57 -8.42 -15.22
C PRO A 113 -26.36 -9.29 -14.22
N THR A 114 -26.35 -10.61 -14.44
CA THR A 114 -26.85 -11.57 -13.49
C THR A 114 -25.80 -11.88 -12.42
N ARG A 115 -26.25 -12.27 -11.22
CA ARG A 115 -25.34 -12.67 -10.13
C ARG A 115 -24.34 -13.76 -10.58
N LYS A 116 -24.80 -14.71 -11.39
CA LYS A 116 -23.96 -15.81 -11.90
C LYS A 116 -22.87 -15.29 -12.82
N ASN A 117 -23.23 -14.44 -13.79
CA ASN A 117 -22.28 -13.91 -14.77
C ASN A 117 -21.26 -12.95 -14.12
N ILE A 118 -21.72 -12.10 -13.19
CA ILE A 118 -20.86 -11.20 -12.43
C ILE A 118 -19.86 -12.03 -11.62
N LYS A 119 -20.31 -13.03 -10.87
CA LYS A 119 -19.45 -13.92 -10.09
C LYS A 119 -18.40 -14.59 -10.97
N TYR A 120 -18.83 -15.24 -12.06
CA TYR A 120 -17.92 -15.88 -13.00
C TYR A 120 -16.87 -14.91 -13.55
N LYS A 121 -17.30 -13.69 -13.90
CA LYS A 121 -16.41 -12.67 -14.44
C LYS A 121 -15.39 -12.17 -13.42
N ILE A 122 -15.77 -12.02 -12.16
CA ILE A 122 -14.85 -11.70 -11.05
C ILE A 122 -13.82 -12.83 -10.88
N GLU A 123 -14.31 -14.07 -10.77
CA GLU A 123 -13.47 -15.26 -10.56
C GLU A 123 -12.54 -15.57 -11.75
N SER A 124 -12.80 -14.99 -12.93
CA SER A 124 -11.90 -15.10 -14.09
C SER A 124 -10.60 -14.30 -13.97
N GLY A 125 -10.40 -13.56 -12.88
CA GLY A 125 -9.16 -12.85 -12.63
C GLY A 125 -8.97 -11.57 -13.45
N ILE A 126 -10.06 -10.86 -13.79
CA ILE A 126 -9.96 -9.56 -14.45
C ILE A 126 -9.07 -8.65 -13.61
N ASN A 127 -8.06 -8.05 -14.26
CA ASN A 127 -7.20 -7.04 -13.67
C ASN A 127 -7.64 -5.63 -14.09
N VAL A 128 -7.82 -4.74 -13.13
CA VAL A 128 -8.11 -3.33 -13.34
C VAL A 128 -7.09 -2.49 -12.59
N THR A 129 -6.42 -1.62 -13.30
CA THR A 129 -5.48 -0.67 -12.70
C THR A 129 -6.26 0.49 -12.08
N GLY A 130 -6.14 0.64 -10.77
CA GLY A 130 -6.67 1.76 -10.00
C GLY A 130 -5.60 2.76 -9.61
N PHE A 131 -6.01 3.85 -8.98
CA PHE A 131 -5.08 4.85 -8.44
C PHE A 131 -4.39 4.35 -7.19
N HIS A 132 -5.14 3.76 -6.24
CA HIS A 132 -4.55 3.29 -4.98
C HIS A 132 -3.91 1.90 -5.10
N ASN A 133 -4.45 1.03 -5.93
CA ASN A 133 -3.92 -0.32 -6.18
C ASN A 133 -4.48 -0.88 -7.49
N ASN A 134 -3.89 -1.98 -7.95
CA ASN A 134 -4.54 -2.82 -8.94
C ASN A 134 -5.56 -3.73 -8.24
N ILE A 135 -6.65 -4.04 -8.94
CA ILE A 135 -7.72 -4.86 -8.40
C ILE A 135 -7.91 -6.09 -9.29
N SER A 136 -7.77 -7.26 -8.71
CA SER A 136 -8.06 -8.54 -9.33
C SER A 136 -8.44 -9.54 -8.27
N PHE A 137 -9.50 -10.29 -8.52
CA PHE A 137 -9.96 -11.36 -7.62
C PHE A 137 -9.95 -12.69 -8.37
N ASP A 138 -9.90 -13.76 -7.60
CA ASP A 138 -10.18 -15.11 -8.05
C ASP A 138 -11.16 -15.79 -7.07
N ASN A 139 -11.10 -17.11 -6.97
CA ASN A 139 -12.03 -17.90 -6.14
C ASN A 139 -11.90 -17.63 -4.63
N ASP A 140 -10.81 -17.08 -4.14
CA ASP A 140 -10.57 -16.86 -2.71
C ASP A 140 -11.09 -15.51 -2.19
N ARG A 141 -11.65 -14.66 -3.07
CA ARG A 141 -12.27 -13.37 -2.74
C ARG A 141 -11.30 -12.33 -2.15
N THR A 142 -10.01 -12.57 -2.27
CA THR A 142 -8.98 -11.63 -1.82
C THR A 142 -8.41 -10.90 -3.02
N ASN A 143 -8.14 -9.60 -2.90
CA ASN A 143 -7.42 -8.88 -3.94
C ASN A 143 -6.02 -9.48 -4.11
N LYS A 144 -5.65 -9.78 -5.35
CA LYS A 144 -4.36 -10.38 -5.67
C LYS A 144 -3.19 -9.43 -5.67
N PHE A 145 -3.44 -8.14 -5.55
CA PHE A 145 -2.39 -7.13 -5.55
C PHE A 145 -2.19 -6.50 -4.17
N ILE A 146 -0.92 -6.31 -3.85
CA ILE A 146 -0.47 -5.53 -2.71
C ILE A 146 0.66 -4.61 -3.16
N ASN A 147 0.69 -3.39 -2.65
CA ASN A 147 1.79 -2.47 -2.89
C ASN A 147 2.93 -2.78 -1.93
N VAL A 148 4.15 -2.77 -2.43
CA VAL A 148 5.37 -2.77 -1.61
C VAL A 148 5.91 -1.35 -1.60
N VAL A 149 5.98 -0.76 -0.42
CA VAL A 149 6.31 0.64 -0.21
C VAL A 149 7.60 0.74 0.60
N ARG A 150 8.49 1.63 0.21
CA ARG A 150 9.72 1.94 0.94
C ARG A 150 9.67 3.39 1.44
N PHE A 151 10.19 3.62 2.62
CA PHE A 151 10.53 4.97 3.07
C PHE A 151 11.96 5.28 2.64
N LYS A 152 12.15 6.44 2.02
CA LYS A 152 13.48 6.89 1.59
C LYS A 152 13.54 8.41 1.57
N ASP A 153 14.57 8.96 2.20
CA ASP A 153 14.88 10.40 2.19
C ASP A 153 13.67 11.31 2.50
N GLY A 154 12.84 10.90 3.46
CA GLY A 154 11.67 11.66 3.92
C GLY A 154 10.38 11.39 3.14
N VAL A 155 10.38 10.51 2.14
CA VAL A 155 9.21 10.21 1.32
C VAL A 155 8.93 8.71 1.24
N PHE A 156 7.67 8.38 1.03
CA PHE A 156 7.26 7.01 0.71
C PHE A 156 7.28 6.81 -0.80
N GLU A 157 7.94 5.76 -1.26
CA GLU A 157 8.08 5.40 -2.66
C GLU A 157 7.46 4.01 -2.92
N LEU A 158 6.76 3.87 -4.03
CA LEU A 158 6.31 2.55 -4.49
C LEU A 158 7.51 1.78 -5.06
N VAL A 159 7.80 0.63 -4.47
CA VAL A 159 8.84 -0.29 -4.97
C VAL A 159 8.25 -1.24 -6.01
N ASP A 160 7.08 -1.82 -5.71
CA ASP A 160 6.42 -2.79 -6.58
C ASP A 160 4.92 -2.89 -6.27
N LYS A 161 4.16 -3.33 -7.27
CA LYS A 161 2.79 -3.83 -7.10
C LYS A 161 2.81 -5.35 -7.24
N PHE A 162 3.09 -6.01 -6.13
CA PHE A 162 3.20 -7.46 -6.09
C PHE A 162 1.84 -8.12 -6.35
N ARG A 163 1.84 -9.14 -7.22
CA ARG A 163 0.66 -9.99 -7.46
C ARG A 163 0.87 -11.37 -6.88
N SER A 164 0.02 -11.78 -5.96
CA SER A 164 0.02 -13.13 -5.41
C SER A 164 -0.61 -14.15 -6.39
N GLY A 165 -0.15 -15.39 -6.35
CA GLY A 165 -0.79 -16.50 -7.07
C GLY A 165 -0.47 -16.52 -8.57
N LYS A 166 0.78 -16.83 -8.89
CA LYS A 166 1.13 -17.54 -10.12
C LYS A 166 1.28 -19.01 -9.82
#